data_aa9f37efcce2b30974eb33507f4f9109
#
_entry.id   aa9f37efcce2b30974eb33507f4f9109
#
_cell.length_a   1.000
_cell.length_b   1.000
_cell.length_c   1.000
_cell.angle_alpha   90.00
_cell.angle_beta   90.00
_cell.angle_gamma   90.00
#
_symmetry.space_group_name_H-M   'P 1'
#
loop_
_entity.id
_entity.type
_entity.pdbx_description
1 polymer ?
#
loop_
_entity_poly.entity_id
_entity_poly.type
_entity_poly.pdbx_seq_one_letter_code
_entity_poly.pdbx_strand_id
1 'polypeptide(L)'
;MAKTKMTKQEKSWVLYDVGNSAFVLLSSALIPVYFKSIAEPGSSVVVAWGYAETVASLILALLMPILGSMADYKGNKKKFFMATVIIGVICCALLGFPSQALPFLILYVVAAVMLNGSMVFYDAFLVDAAESDDRLDMVSSHGYAWGYIGSCLPFIASLVIVLFGSNFGIDMSTGMKIAFLITAVWWFAFSLPLVRNVHQVNYKEDDGTG
;
A
#
# COMPACT_ATOMS: atom_id res chain seq x y z
N MET A 1 -25.80 -15.17 19.76
CA MET A 1 -24.37 -15.09 20.17
C MET A 1 -23.55 -14.87 18.91
N ALA A 2 -22.98 -13.70 18.73
CA ALA A 2 -22.11 -13.42 17.58
C ALA A 2 -20.93 -14.41 17.58
N LYS A 3 -20.64 -15.04 16.44
CA LYS A 3 -19.46 -15.89 16.29
C LYS A 3 -18.21 -15.07 16.58
N THR A 4 -17.51 -15.37 17.66
CA THR A 4 -16.30 -14.66 18.07
C THR A 4 -15.10 -14.88 17.13
N LYS A 5 -15.16 -15.88 16.25
CA LYS A 5 -14.07 -16.19 15.30
C LYS A 5 -14.35 -15.57 13.94
N MET A 6 -13.33 -14.90 13.39
CA MET A 6 -13.35 -14.35 12.03
C MET A 6 -13.40 -15.47 10.99
N THR A 7 -14.21 -15.25 9.96
CA THR A 7 -14.27 -16.11 8.77
C THR A 7 -12.95 -16.06 7.96
N LYS A 8 -12.83 -16.92 6.97
CA LYS A 8 -11.67 -16.93 6.07
C LYS A 8 -11.63 -15.64 5.23
N GLN A 9 -12.79 -15.16 4.78
CA GLN A 9 -12.90 -13.92 4.00
C GLN A 9 -12.50 -12.70 4.84
N GLU A 10 -13.05 -12.58 6.04
CA GLU A 10 -12.71 -11.49 6.98
C GLU A 10 -11.21 -11.46 7.29
N LYS A 11 -10.60 -12.61 7.59
CA LYS A 11 -9.16 -12.70 7.80
C LYS A 11 -8.36 -12.28 6.57
N SER A 12 -8.82 -12.67 5.39
CA SER A 12 -8.14 -12.34 4.13
C SER A 12 -8.20 -10.84 3.83
N TRP A 13 -9.29 -10.18 4.21
CA TRP A 13 -9.43 -8.74 4.14
C TRP A 13 -8.46 -8.05 5.12
N VAL A 14 -8.45 -8.45 6.39
CA VAL A 14 -7.52 -7.94 7.41
C VAL A 14 -6.05 -8.09 7.01
N LEU A 15 -5.67 -9.21 6.38
CA LEU A 15 -4.30 -9.46 5.95
C LEU A 15 -3.80 -8.45 4.90
N TYR A 16 -4.68 -7.89 4.08
CA TYR A 16 -4.25 -6.85 3.15
C TYR A 16 -3.72 -5.62 3.88
N ASP A 17 -4.35 -5.23 4.99
CA ASP A 17 -3.93 -4.08 5.78
C ASP A 17 -2.55 -4.32 6.43
N VAL A 18 -2.26 -5.55 6.85
CA VAL A 18 -0.92 -5.98 7.28
C VAL A 18 0.11 -5.77 6.16
N GLY A 19 -0.27 -6.03 4.90
CA GLY A 19 0.60 -5.87 3.74
C GLY A 19 0.92 -4.42 3.42
N ASN A 20 -0.11 -3.62 3.19
CA ASN A 20 0.03 -2.24 2.71
C ASN A 20 0.62 -1.29 3.75
N SER A 21 0.31 -1.49 5.04
CA SER A 21 0.80 -0.66 6.13
C SER A 21 2.34 -0.69 6.26
N ALA A 22 3.01 -1.71 5.73
CA ALA A 22 4.48 -1.75 5.68
C ALA A 22 5.04 -0.63 4.80
N PHE A 23 4.42 -0.35 3.65
CA PHE A 23 4.84 0.77 2.80
C PHE A 23 4.52 2.12 3.47
N VAL A 24 3.38 2.24 4.18
CA VAL A 24 3.03 3.45 4.93
C VAL A 24 4.09 3.77 5.98
N LEU A 25 4.52 2.78 6.77
CA LEU A 25 5.59 2.97 7.76
C LEU A 25 6.93 3.33 7.10
N LEU A 26 7.28 2.67 6.00
CA LEU A 26 8.51 2.96 5.28
C LEU A 26 8.51 4.38 4.71
N SER A 27 7.38 4.83 4.12
CA SER A 27 7.22 6.16 3.53
C SER A 27 7.25 7.28 4.55
N SER A 28 6.75 7.03 5.75
CA SER A 28 6.75 8.04 6.81
C SER A 28 8.11 8.19 7.53
N ALA A 29 8.96 7.15 7.52
CA ALA A 29 10.18 7.13 8.32
C ALA A 29 11.47 7.08 7.49
N LEU A 30 11.64 6.05 6.64
CA LEU A 30 12.90 5.79 5.96
C LEU A 30 13.02 6.45 4.59
N ILE A 31 11.94 6.56 3.83
CA ILE A 31 11.97 7.15 2.49
C ILE A 31 12.42 8.62 2.51
N PRO A 32 11.90 9.51 3.38
CA PRO A 32 12.37 10.89 3.44
C PRO A 32 13.86 11.02 3.79
N VAL A 33 14.35 10.14 4.67
CA VAL A 33 15.79 10.10 5.04
C VAL A 33 16.65 9.68 3.85
N TYR A 34 16.23 8.63 3.14
CA TYR A 34 16.93 8.19 1.93
C TYR A 34 16.87 9.25 0.81
N PHE A 35 15.70 9.84 0.59
CA PHE A 35 15.56 10.93 -0.39
C PHE A 35 16.54 12.07 -0.12
N LYS A 36 16.71 12.46 1.15
CA LYS A 36 17.70 13.47 1.54
C LYS A 36 19.13 13.07 1.17
N SER A 37 19.47 11.78 1.20
CA SER A 37 20.82 11.30 0.87
C SER A 37 21.13 11.31 -0.63
N ILE A 38 20.13 11.27 -1.49
CA ILE A 38 20.27 11.29 -2.96
C ILE A 38 19.93 12.65 -3.59
N ALA A 39 19.44 13.60 -2.80
CA ALA A 39 19.15 14.97 -3.26
C ALA A 39 20.43 15.78 -3.42
N GLU A 40 20.43 16.72 -4.36
CA GLU A 40 21.58 17.61 -4.60
C GLU A 40 21.86 18.49 -3.37
N PRO A 41 23.16 18.71 -3.03
CA PRO A 41 23.54 19.63 -1.97
C PRO A 41 22.97 21.03 -2.23
N GLY A 42 22.31 21.62 -1.22
CA GLY A 42 21.69 22.94 -1.33
C GLY A 42 20.28 22.96 -1.90
N SER A 43 19.76 21.85 -2.40
CA SER A 43 18.36 21.74 -2.76
C SER A 43 17.44 21.73 -1.51
N SER A 44 16.27 22.36 -1.61
CA SER A 44 15.29 22.30 -0.54
C SER A 44 14.56 20.95 -0.57
N VAL A 45 15.16 19.94 0.06
CA VAL A 45 14.62 18.57 0.15
C VAL A 45 13.19 18.56 0.71
N VAL A 46 12.91 19.37 1.73
CA VAL A 46 11.58 19.48 2.35
C VAL A 46 10.56 20.00 1.34
N VAL A 47 10.94 20.99 0.53
CA VAL A 47 10.07 21.58 -0.51
C VAL A 47 9.79 20.55 -1.61
N ALA A 48 10.81 19.87 -2.11
CA ALA A 48 10.65 18.86 -3.16
C ALA A 48 9.78 17.69 -2.69
N TRP A 49 9.97 17.24 -1.45
CA TRP A 49 9.13 16.22 -0.83
C TRP A 49 7.68 16.70 -0.70
N GLY A 50 7.47 17.92 -0.18
CA GLY A 50 6.13 18.51 -0.07
C GLY A 50 5.40 18.63 -1.40
N TYR A 51 6.11 18.96 -2.49
CA TYR A 51 5.52 18.96 -3.83
C TYR A 51 5.13 17.56 -4.28
N ALA A 52 5.94 16.53 -4.02
CA ALA A 52 5.62 15.15 -4.37
C ALA A 52 4.34 14.68 -3.65
N GLU A 53 4.22 14.93 -2.34
CA GLU A 53 3.03 14.63 -1.55
C GLU A 53 1.79 15.41 -2.05
N THR A 54 1.97 16.68 -2.41
CA THR A 54 0.89 17.50 -2.95
C THR A 54 0.41 16.98 -4.29
N VAL A 55 1.32 16.63 -5.19
CA VAL A 55 0.98 16.06 -6.51
C VAL A 55 0.27 14.72 -6.34
N ALA A 56 0.77 13.84 -5.47
CA ALA A 56 0.10 12.57 -5.17
C ALA A 56 -1.33 12.79 -4.66
N SER A 57 -1.51 13.72 -3.73
CA SER A 57 -2.82 14.05 -3.15
C SER A 57 -3.79 14.64 -4.19
N LEU A 58 -3.32 15.51 -5.09
CA LEU A 58 -4.14 16.07 -6.17
C LEU A 58 -4.56 14.99 -7.18
N ILE A 59 -3.64 14.11 -7.57
CA ILE A 59 -3.97 12.97 -8.45
C ILE A 59 -5.04 12.09 -7.78
N LEU A 60 -4.87 11.79 -6.49
CA LEU A 60 -5.84 10.99 -5.74
C LEU A 60 -7.20 11.68 -5.67
N ALA A 61 -7.26 12.98 -5.35
CA ALA A 61 -8.52 13.71 -5.28
C ALA A 61 -9.32 13.65 -6.58
N LEU A 62 -8.64 13.61 -7.72
CA LEU A 62 -9.26 13.48 -9.04
C LEU A 62 -9.63 12.02 -9.38
N LEU A 63 -8.78 11.07 -9.01
CA LEU A 63 -8.98 9.64 -9.35
C LEU A 63 -9.96 8.92 -8.43
N MET A 64 -10.03 9.29 -7.14
CA MET A 64 -10.86 8.58 -6.15
C MET A 64 -12.32 8.45 -6.53
N PRO A 65 -13.04 9.51 -6.98
CA PRO A 65 -14.42 9.39 -7.40
C PRO A 65 -14.60 8.45 -8.60
N ILE A 66 -13.65 8.50 -9.55
CA ILE A 66 -13.66 7.64 -10.75
C ILE A 66 -13.44 6.19 -10.36
N LEU A 67 -12.39 5.92 -9.57
CA LEU A 67 -12.07 4.57 -9.10
C LEU A 67 -13.20 3.98 -8.26
N GLY A 68 -13.81 4.79 -7.38
CA GLY A 68 -14.96 4.38 -6.58
C GLY A 68 -16.15 3.95 -7.44
N SER A 69 -16.51 4.74 -8.44
CA SER A 69 -17.61 4.40 -9.36
C SER A 69 -17.30 3.14 -10.19
N MET A 70 -16.04 2.96 -10.62
CA MET A 70 -15.61 1.77 -11.36
C MET A 70 -15.62 0.51 -10.51
N ALA A 71 -15.39 0.63 -9.20
CA ALA A 71 -15.43 -0.49 -8.26
C ALA A 71 -16.83 -1.11 -8.14
N ASP A 72 -17.88 -0.32 -8.37
CA ASP A 72 -19.26 -0.78 -8.23
C ASP A 72 -19.67 -1.78 -9.32
N TYR A 73 -19.01 -1.79 -10.47
CA TYR A 73 -19.38 -2.68 -11.57
C TYR A 73 -18.86 -4.11 -11.36
N LYS A 74 -19.62 -5.10 -11.85
CA LYS A 74 -19.33 -6.54 -11.73
C LYS A 74 -17.92 -6.91 -12.22
N GLY A 75 -17.14 -7.52 -11.34
CA GLY A 75 -15.81 -8.05 -11.66
C GLY A 75 -14.69 -7.01 -11.78
N ASN A 76 -15.01 -5.72 -11.69
CA ASN A 76 -14.03 -4.64 -11.81
C ASN A 76 -13.24 -4.43 -10.52
N LYS A 77 -13.88 -4.52 -9.37
CA LYS A 77 -13.27 -4.31 -8.05
C LYS A 77 -11.95 -5.09 -7.91
N LYS A 78 -11.96 -6.38 -8.22
CA LYS A 78 -10.77 -7.25 -8.11
C LYS A 78 -9.70 -6.92 -9.16
N LYS A 79 -10.10 -6.62 -10.40
CA LYS A 79 -9.16 -6.29 -11.47
C LYS A 79 -8.39 -5.00 -11.18
N PHE A 80 -9.11 -3.95 -10.79
CA PHE A 80 -8.49 -2.65 -10.48
C PHE A 80 -7.68 -2.70 -9.18
N PHE A 81 -8.18 -3.41 -8.16
CA PHE A 81 -7.40 -3.69 -6.95
C PHE A 81 -6.04 -4.33 -7.30
N MET A 82 -6.04 -5.41 -8.08
CA MET A 82 -4.80 -6.08 -8.45
C MET A 82 -3.91 -5.22 -9.33
N ALA A 83 -4.46 -4.45 -10.27
CA ALA A 83 -3.68 -3.56 -11.11
C ALA A 83 -2.96 -2.49 -10.26
N THR A 84 -3.67 -1.84 -9.34
CA THR A 84 -3.08 -0.85 -8.44
C THR A 84 -2.02 -1.46 -7.51
N VAL A 85 -2.29 -2.63 -6.92
CA VAL A 85 -1.32 -3.35 -6.08
C VAL A 85 -0.06 -3.72 -6.88
N ILE A 86 -0.20 -4.30 -8.07
CA ILE A 86 0.94 -4.73 -8.87
C ILE A 86 1.82 -3.54 -9.27
N ILE A 87 1.21 -2.46 -9.77
CA ILE A 87 1.94 -1.24 -10.14
C ILE A 87 2.63 -0.64 -8.92
N GLY A 88 1.92 -0.51 -7.79
CA GLY A 88 2.46 0.02 -6.55
C GLY A 88 3.64 -0.80 -6.02
N VAL A 89 3.52 -2.13 -6.00
CA VAL A 89 4.57 -3.07 -5.57
C VAL A 89 5.80 -2.97 -6.47
N ILE A 90 5.61 -2.90 -7.80
CA ILE A 90 6.72 -2.74 -8.75
C ILE A 90 7.43 -1.40 -8.50
N CYS A 91 6.69 -0.31 -8.39
CA CYS A 91 7.28 1.00 -8.10
C CYS A 91 7.99 1.00 -6.75
N CYS A 92 7.43 0.39 -5.71
CA CYS A 92 8.09 0.22 -4.41
C CYS A 92 9.42 -0.53 -4.54
N ALA A 93 9.44 -1.66 -5.25
CA ALA A 93 10.67 -2.43 -5.46
C ALA A 93 11.73 -1.62 -6.25
N LEU A 94 11.30 -0.76 -7.17
CA LEU A 94 12.19 0.05 -8.00
C LEU A 94 12.72 1.31 -7.30
N LEU A 95 12.15 1.74 -6.16
CA LEU A 95 12.59 2.94 -5.43
C LEU A 95 14.08 2.93 -5.02
N GLY A 96 14.68 1.77 -4.89
CA GLY A 96 16.09 1.66 -4.52
C GLY A 96 17.08 1.88 -5.68
N PHE A 97 16.63 2.01 -6.93
CA PHE A 97 17.53 2.10 -8.09
C PHE A 97 17.88 3.51 -8.55
N PRO A 98 16.97 4.52 -8.49
CA PRO A 98 17.33 5.87 -8.88
C PRO A 98 18.43 6.46 -7.98
N SER A 99 19.44 7.04 -8.62
CA SER A 99 20.51 7.82 -7.96
C SER A 99 20.24 9.33 -7.97
N GLN A 100 19.15 9.77 -8.60
CA GLN A 100 18.76 11.17 -8.74
C GLN A 100 17.39 11.41 -8.10
N ALA A 101 17.19 12.62 -7.59
CA ALA A 101 15.99 13.03 -6.88
C ALA A 101 14.71 12.92 -7.71
N LEU A 102 14.71 13.42 -8.96
CA LEU A 102 13.49 13.49 -9.77
C LEU A 102 12.94 12.11 -10.16
N PRO A 103 13.71 11.16 -10.71
CA PRO A 103 13.23 9.81 -10.98
C PRO A 103 12.74 9.10 -9.71
N PHE A 104 13.39 9.31 -8.57
CA PHE A 104 12.95 8.76 -7.29
C PHE A 104 11.58 9.29 -6.89
N LEU A 105 11.37 10.62 -6.96
CA LEU A 105 10.09 11.24 -6.62
C LEU A 105 8.96 10.79 -7.55
N ILE A 106 9.24 10.62 -8.85
CA ILE A 106 8.23 10.11 -9.80
C ILE A 106 7.79 8.70 -9.39
N LEU A 107 8.74 7.79 -9.11
CA LEU A 107 8.42 6.43 -8.64
C LEU A 107 7.66 6.45 -7.32
N TYR A 108 8.06 7.33 -6.39
CA TYR A 108 7.39 7.47 -5.10
C TYR A 108 5.93 7.94 -5.28
N VAL A 109 5.70 8.99 -6.07
CA VAL A 109 4.35 9.50 -6.34
C VAL A 109 3.47 8.41 -6.95
N VAL A 110 3.99 7.67 -7.93
CA VAL A 110 3.23 6.55 -8.52
C VAL A 110 2.94 5.48 -7.48
N ALA A 111 3.92 5.07 -6.67
CA ALA A 111 3.71 4.07 -5.62
C ALA A 111 2.66 4.53 -4.59
N ALA A 112 2.72 5.79 -4.15
CA ALA A 112 1.78 6.38 -3.19
C ALA A 112 0.36 6.47 -3.77
N VAL A 113 0.22 6.90 -5.03
CA VAL A 113 -1.08 6.96 -5.73
C VAL A 113 -1.66 5.56 -5.89
N MET A 114 -0.85 4.57 -6.26
CA MET A 114 -1.30 3.18 -6.43
C MET A 114 -1.66 2.54 -5.09
N LEU A 115 -0.92 2.81 -4.02
CA LEU A 115 -1.29 2.38 -2.67
C LEU A 115 -2.67 2.90 -2.29
N ASN A 116 -2.84 4.22 -2.32
CA ASN A 116 -4.11 4.84 -1.93
C ASN A 116 -5.26 4.46 -2.89
N GLY A 117 -4.97 4.32 -4.19
CA GLY A 117 -5.93 3.80 -5.16
C GLY A 117 -6.38 2.38 -4.82
N SER A 118 -5.46 1.51 -4.37
CA SER A 118 -5.81 0.15 -3.94
C SER A 118 -6.67 0.14 -2.67
N MET A 119 -6.52 1.14 -1.77
CA MET A 119 -7.33 1.28 -0.57
C MET A 119 -8.80 1.54 -0.89
N VAL A 120 -9.10 2.29 -1.98
CA VAL A 120 -10.50 2.50 -2.42
C VAL A 120 -11.21 1.17 -2.68
N PHE A 121 -10.53 0.27 -3.39
CA PHE A 121 -11.09 -1.06 -3.70
C PHE A 121 -11.08 -1.97 -2.47
N TYR A 122 -10.06 -1.86 -1.61
CA TYR A 122 -9.95 -2.58 -0.36
C TYR A 122 -11.11 -2.24 0.58
N ASP A 123 -11.41 -0.95 0.77
CA ASP A 123 -12.53 -0.49 1.59
C ASP A 123 -13.86 -0.96 1.00
N ALA A 124 -14.01 -0.90 -0.33
CA ALA A 124 -15.18 -1.42 -1.02
C ALA A 124 -15.35 -2.94 -0.90
N PHE A 125 -14.28 -3.71 -0.63
CA PHE A 125 -14.37 -5.15 -0.36
C PHE A 125 -14.82 -5.48 1.06
N LEU A 126 -14.87 -4.55 2.00
CA LEU A 126 -15.28 -4.82 3.38
C LEU A 126 -16.67 -5.44 3.44
N VAL A 127 -17.63 -4.87 2.69
CA VAL A 127 -19.02 -5.38 2.61
C VAL A 127 -19.13 -6.74 1.93
N ASP A 128 -18.15 -7.11 1.10
CA ASP A 128 -18.08 -8.43 0.45
C ASP A 128 -17.35 -9.47 1.31
N ALA A 129 -16.53 -9.03 2.25
CA ALA A 129 -15.70 -9.88 3.12
C ALA A 129 -16.38 -10.20 4.44
N ALA A 130 -17.15 -9.26 5.00
CA ALA A 130 -17.85 -9.44 6.26
C ALA A 130 -19.01 -10.45 6.13
N GLU A 131 -19.16 -11.32 7.12
CA GLU A 131 -20.24 -12.34 7.14
C GLU A 131 -21.64 -11.68 7.22
N SER A 132 -21.72 -10.48 7.83
CA SER A 132 -22.96 -9.70 8.02
C SER A 132 -22.63 -8.25 8.38
N ASP A 133 -23.60 -7.36 8.21
CA ASP A 133 -23.41 -5.91 8.42
C ASP A 133 -23.05 -5.55 9.87
N ASP A 134 -23.53 -6.31 10.85
CA ASP A 134 -23.20 -6.13 12.27
C ASP A 134 -21.73 -6.49 12.61
N ARG A 135 -20.98 -7.04 11.65
CA ARG A 135 -19.57 -7.40 11.82
C ARG A 135 -18.61 -6.41 11.15
N LEU A 136 -19.09 -5.46 10.34
CA LEU A 136 -18.25 -4.51 9.61
C LEU A 136 -17.28 -3.76 10.52
N ASP A 137 -17.78 -3.20 11.63
CA ASP A 137 -16.95 -2.46 12.59
C ASP A 137 -15.88 -3.34 13.25
N MET A 138 -16.24 -4.59 13.58
CA MET A 138 -15.31 -5.54 14.16
C MET A 138 -14.20 -5.91 13.16
N VAL A 139 -14.57 -6.22 11.92
CA VAL A 139 -13.60 -6.61 10.86
C VAL A 139 -12.68 -5.44 10.55
N SER A 140 -13.22 -4.23 10.40
CA SER A 140 -12.45 -3.00 10.17
C SER A 140 -11.47 -2.72 11.32
N SER A 141 -11.95 -2.80 12.57
CA SER A 141 -11.09 -2.62 13.74
C SER A 141 -9.94 -3.63 13.82
N HIS A 142 -10.19 -4.89 13.41
CA HIS A 142 -9.13 -5.90 13.32
C HIS A 142 -8.15 -5.58 12.19
N GLY A 143 -8.62 -5.06 11.05
CA GLY A 143 -7.77 -4.58 9.97
C GLY A 143 -6.75 -3.58 10.48
N TYR A 144 -7.21 -2.50 11.10
CA TYR A 144 -6.35 -1.48 11.69
C TYR A 144 -5.36 -2.05 12.71
N ALA A 145 -5.85 -2.84 13.68
CA ALA A 145 -5.00 -3.39 14.74
C ALA A 145 -3.90 -4.30 14.18
N TRP A 146 -4.26 -5.25 13.32
CA TRP A 146 -3.30 -6.17 12.70
C TRP A 146 -2.44 -5.50 11.64
N GLY A 147 -2.95 -4.48 10.94
CA GLY A 147 -2.18 -3.64 10.03
C GLY A 147 -0.98 -3.02 10.72
N TYR A 148 -1.20 -2.32 11.83
CA TYR A 148 -0.12 -1.73 12.62
C TYR A 148 0.84 -2.78 13.19
N ILE A 149 0.33 -3.83 13.85
CA ILE A 149 1.18 -4.86 14.48
C ILE A 149 1.98 -5.62 13.42
N GLY A 150 1.34 -6.07 12.35
CA GLY A 150 1.97 -6.90 11.34
C GLY A 150 3.00 -6.15 10.50
N SER A 151 2.75 -4.88 10.19
CA SER A 151 3.69 -4.04 9.44
C SER A 151 4.96 -3.66 10.22
N CYS A 152 4.93 -3.77 11.54
CA CYS A 152 6.15 -3.57 12.35
C CYS A 152 7.24 -4.59 11.98
N LEU A 153 6.90 -5.82 11.61
CA LEU A 153 7.89 -6.86 11.31
C LEU A 153 8.80 -6.49 10.12
N PRO A 154 8.27 -6.23 8.92
CA PRO A 154 9.09 -5.83 7.78
C PRO A 154 9.74 -4.46 8.00
N PHE A 155 9.09 -3.55 8.72
CA PHE A 155 9.65 -2.24 9.03
C PHE A 155 10.87 -2.34 9.97
N ILE A 156 10.78 -3.10 11.07
CA ILE A 156 11.91 -3.31 11.98
C ILE A 156 13.06 -4.02 11.26
N ALA A 157 12.78 -5.04 10.44
CA ALA A 157 13.79 -5.69 9.62
C ALA A 157 14.52 -4.69 8.70
N SER A 158 13.76 -3.83 8.01
CA SER A 158 14.29 -2.77 7.16
C SER A 158 15.13 -1.76 7.95
N LEU A 159 14.62 -1.32 9.11
CA LEU A 159 15.29 -0.36 9.97
C LEU A 159 16.63 -0.90 10.47
N VAL A 160 16.67 -2.16 10.92
CA VAL A 160 17.90 -2.83 11.38
C VAL A 160 18.93 -2.89 10.25
N ILE A 161 18.51 -3.27 9.03
CA ILE A 161 19.41 -3.34 7.89
C ILE A 161 19.98 -1.95 7.53
N VAL A 162 19.14 -0.92 7.52
CA VAL A 162 19.56 0.44 7.17
C VAL A 162 20.47 1.06 8.22
N LEU A 163 20.18 0.86 9.53
CA LEU A 163 20.96 1.47 10.62
C LEU A 163 22.24 0.71 10.96
N PHE A 164 22.22 -0.61 10.91
CA PHE A 164 23.33 -1.45 11.36
C PHE A 164 24.06 -2.16 10.22
N GLY A 165 23.57 -2.04 8.98
CA GLY A 165 24.15 -2.71 7.81
C GLY A 165 25.63 -2.34 7.58
N SER A 166 26.03 -1.12 7.92
CA SER A 166 27.43 -0.67 7.81
C SER A 166 28.42 -1.56 8.60
N ASN A 167 28.01 -2.15 9.71
CA ASN A 167 28.80 -3.09 10.49
C ASN A 167 29.09 -4.40 9.74
N PHE A 168 28.33 -4.67 8.70
CA PHE A 168 28.43 -5.86 7.84
C PHE A 168 28.83 -5.51 6.40
N GLY A 169 29.34 -4.30 6.16
CA GLY A 169 29.76 -3.84 4.84
C GLY A 169 28.60 -3.47 3.88
N ILE A 170 27.39 -3.31 4.40
CA ILE A 170 26.21 -2.89 3.62
C ILE A 170 26.11 -1.36 3.72
N ASP A 171 26.32 -0.68 2.62
CA ASP A 171 26.12 0.77 2.54
C ASP A 171 24.62 1.14 2.59
N MET A 172 24.31 2.40 2.89
CA MET A 172 22.94 2.90 3.04
C MET A 172 22.09 2.66 1.78
N SER A 173 22.67 2.84 0.58
CA SER A 173 21.95 2.62 -0.67
C SER A 173 21.53 1.16 -0.82
N THR A 174 22.44 0.23 -0.56
CA THR A 174 22.15 -1.21 -0.59
C THR A 174 21.15 -1.61 0.50
N GLY A 175 21.31 -1.06 1.72
CA GLY A 175 20.35 -1.26 2.80
C GLY A 175 18.93 -0.81 2.43
N MET A 176 18.80 0.34 1.79
CA MET A 176 17.50 0.84 1.32
C MET A 176 16.92 0.01 0.17
N LYS A 177 17.75 -0.48 -0.77
CA LYS A 177 17.27 -1.42 -1.81
C LYS A 177 16.66 -2.68 -1.19
N ILE A 178 17.31 -3.23 -0.18
CA ILE A 178 16.80 -4.41 0.54
C ILE A 178 15.51 -4.06 1.28
N ALA A 179 15.42 -2.89 1.94
CA ALA A 179 14.22 -2.44 2.64
C ALA A 179 13.02 -2.28 1.68
N PHE A 180 13.22 -1.70 0.49
CA PHE A 180 12.19 -1.58 -0.53
C PHE A 180 11.73 -2.95 -1.04
N LEU A 181 12.66 -3.89 -1.26
CA LEU A 181 12.32 -5.25 -1.71
C LEU A 181 11.56 -6.02 -0.62
N ILE A 182 11.97 -5.95 0.64
CA ILE A 182 11.26 -6.57 1.77
C ILE A 182 9.81 -6.04 1.80
N THR A 183 9.64 -4.72 1.73
CA THR A 183 8.32 -4.08 1.76
C THR A 183 7.46 -4.47 0.56
N ALA A 184 8.02 -4.48 -0.64
CA ALA A 184 7.32 -4.86 -1.86
C ALA A 184 6.85 -6.31 -1.82
N VAL A 185 7.73 -7.24 -1.42
CA VAL A 185 7.39 -8.67 -1.27
C VAL A 185 6.33 -8.87 -0.20
N TRP A 186 6.46 -8.17 0.94
CA TRP A 186 5.49 -8.22 2.03
C TRP A 186 4.12 -7.73 1.57
N TRP A 187 4.05 -6.55 0.97
CA TRP A 187 2.80 -6.00 0.45
C TRP A 187 2.14 -6.93 -0.56
N PHE A 188 2.88 -7.44 -1.54
CA PHE A 188 2.37 -8.37 -2.51
C PHE A 188 1.86 -9.67 -1.88
N ALA A 189 2.66 -10.31 -1.01
CA ALA A 189 2.31 -11.58 -0.39
C ALA A 189 1.00 -11.49 0.43
N PHE A 190 0.83 -10.41 1.19
CA PHE A 190 -0.36 -10.19 2.02
C PHE A 190 -1.58 -9.67 1.23
N SER A 191 -1.40 -9.26 -0.03
CA SER A 191 -2.51 -8.94 -0.95
C SER A 191 -3.16 -10.20 -1.52
N LEU A 192 -2.43 -11.29 -1.68
CA LEU A 192 -2.91 -12.51 -2.33
C LEU A 192 -4.11 -13.17 -1.62
N PRO A 193 -4.18 -13.25 -0.28
CA PRO A 193 -5.32 -13.84 0.41
C PRO A 193 -6.64 -13.15 0.08
N LEU A 194 -6.66 -11.81 0.01
CA LEU A 194 -7.85 -11.04 -0.36
C LEU A 194 -8.32 -11.43 -1.75
N VAL A 195 -7.43 -11.42 -2.72
CA VAL A 195 -7.75 -11.75 -4.13
C VAL A 195 -8.27 -13.17 -4.29
N ARG A 196 -7.72 -14.12 -3.51
CA ARG A 196 -8.10 -15.53 -3.59
C ARG A 196 -9.41 -15.86 -2.91
N ASN A 197 -9.70 -15.21 -1.77
CA ASN A 197 -10.76 -15.66 -0.88
C ASN A 197 -11.96 -14.70 -0.81
N VAL A 198 -11.81 -13.42 -1.19
CA VAL A 198 -12.90 -12.45 -1.21
C VAL A 198 -13.42 -12.30 -2.65
N HIS A 199 -14.71 -12.41 -2.82
CA HIS A 199 -15.39 -12.27 -4.12
C HIS A 199 -16.36 -11.11 -4.05
N GLN A 200 -16.44 -10.33 -5.10
CA GLN A 200 -17.40 -9.24 -5.21
C GLN A 200 -18.82 -9.83 -5.28
N VAL A 201 -19.61 -9.57 -4.25
CA VAL A 201 -21.01 -9.99 -4.14
C VAL A 201 -21.94 -8.81 -4.40
N ASN A 202 -21.53 -7.63 -3.91
CA ASN A 202 -22.26 -6.39 -4.09
C ASN A 202 -21.71 -5.65 -5.32
N TYR A 203 -22.53 -5.58 -6.39
CA TYR A 203 -22.16 -4.91 -7.64
C TYR A 203 -23.39 -4.37 -8.37
N LYS A 204 -23.16 -3.38 -9.24
CA LYS A 204 -24.12 -2.92 -10.24
C LYS A 204 -23.95 -3.75 -11.51
N GLU A 205 -25.04 -4.17 -12.11
CA GLU A 205 -24.99 -4.74 -13.46
C GLU A 205 -24.83 -3.61 -14.46
N ASP A 206 -24.07 -3.89 -15.52
CA ASP A 206 -23.92 -2.96 -16.64
C ASP A 206 -25.21 -3.04 -17.49
N ASP A 207 -26.05 -2.03 -17.37
CA ASP A 207 -27.31 -1.93 -18.11
C ASP A 207 -27.12 -1.35 -19.52
N GLY A 208 -25.89 -1.15 -19.96
CA GLY A 208 -25.53 -0.71 -21.33
C GLY A 208 -25.98 0.73 -21.66
N THR A 209 -26.34 1.55 -20.65
CA THR A 209 -26.79 2.93 -20.80
C THR A 209 -25.73 3.97 -20.46
N GLY A 210 -24.44 3.60 -20.43
CA GLY A 210 -23.30 4.50 -20.14
C GLY A 210 -22.55 4.95 -21.39
#